data_324114c19055db17aa636ae73ec481db
#
_entry.id   324114c19055db17aa636ae73ec481db
#
_cell.length_a   1.000
_cell.length_b   1.000
_cell.length_c   1.000
_cell.angle_alpha   90.00
_cell.angle_beta   90.00
_cell.angle_gamma   90.00
#
_symmetry.space_group_name_H-M   'P 1'
#
loop_
_entity.id
_entity.type
_entity.pdbx_description
1 polymer ?
#
loop_
_entity_poly.entity_id
_entity_poly.type
_entity_poly.pdbx_seq_one_letter_code
_entity_poly.pdbx_strand_id
1 'polypeptide(L)'
;MKKTIALILLITSLVLVFASCGVNKPNNEEKTQIRIAYMNGPTGMGMAELIHNNGGADGNENYKFIKYSDAALATADLLEGKVDMACVPTNTAATLYNKTGKVSVLALNCLNSLYVMTKTGVEINDIKDLENKTIYTIKNGTPAAILSYLLNESGVNATIRTTIGEGENEKDIAAPTDLAPLLIAGKVDIALVPEPVATAAPLKIASQGKDYTYSVAINLSDAWEGISDSPVAMGCIIANKDFVNKYKTQVDSFLDEYKASIGFISSAENLDVAAQYVVDAGVLDAVLAAKKSLTNLGNAIAYSDGEKMKETLTAFYNAIGLNLIGGKFPDDSFYYEK
;
A
#
# COMPACT_ATOMS: atom_id res chain seq x y z
N MET A 1 -22.83 -65.02 40.79
CA MET A 1 -21.85 -63.99 41.11
C MET A 1 -20.82 -63.72 40.00
N LYS A 2 -20.10 -64.73 39.43
CA LYS A 2 -19.08 -64.45 38.38
C LYS A 2 -19.64 -63.84 37.05
N LYS A 3 -20.87 -64.16 36.65
CA LYS A 3 -21.49 -63.60 35.40
C LYS A 3 -22.03 -62.18 35.60
N THR A 4 -22.43 -61.79 36.80
CA THR A 4 -22.88 -60.45 37.14
C THR A 4 -21.75 -59.48 37.27
N ILE A 5 -20.57 -59.92 37.76
CA ILE A 5 -19.35 -59.07 37.84
C ILE A 5 -18.77 -58.80 36.44
N ALA A 6 -18.83 -59.79 35.55
CA ALA A 6 -18.38 -59.61 34.16
C ALA A 6 -19.28 -58.63 33.37
N LEU A 7 -20.59 -58.58 33.63
CA LEU A 7 -21.50 -57.63 33.00
C LEU A 7 -21.32 -56.18 33.48
N ILE A 8 -21.01 -55.98 34.79
CA ILE A 8 -20.73 -54.66 35.35
C ILE A 8 -19.41 -54.12 34.85
N LEU A 9 -18.37 -54.95 34.69
CA LEU A 9 -17.07 -54.53 34.11
C LEU A 9 -17.18 -54.18 32.63
N LEU A 10 -18.10 -54.82 31.85
CA LEU A 10 -18.32 -54.51 30.45
C LEU A 10 -19.08 -53.19 30.29
N ILE A 11 -20.04 -52.87 31.17
CA ILE A 11 -20.80 -51.60 31.15
C ILE A 11 -19.89 -50.42 31.61
N THR A 12 -19.02 -50.61 32.58
CA THR A 12 -18.05 -49.55 32.99
C THR A 12 -17.01 -49.24 31.92
N SER A 13 -16.57 -50.23 31.12
CA SER A 13 -15.66 -49.98 29.99
C SER A 13 -16.32 -49.26 28.81
N LEU A 14 -17.64 -49.46 28.64
CA LEU A 14 -18.41 -48.80 27.54
C LEU A 14 -18.72 -47.35 27.86
N VAL A 15 -18.88 -46.96 29.14
CA VAL A 15 -19.12 -45.58 29.56
C VAL A 15 -17.84 -44.72 29.48
N LEU A 16 -16.65 -45.34 29.61
CA LEU A 16 -15.38 -44.60 29.43
C LEU A 16 -15.02 -44.28 28.01
N VAL A 17 -15.61 -44.95 27.01
CA VAL A 17 -15.40 -44.66 25.57
C VAL A 17 -16.24 -43.49 25.10
N PHE A 18 -17.39 -43.18 25.74
CA PHE A 18 -18.23 -42.03 25.36
C PHE A 18 -17.86 -40.70 26.07
N ALA A 19 -16.99 -40.73 27.09
CA ALA A 19 -16.51 -39.52 27.75
C ALA A 19 -15.28 -38.89 27.06
N SER A 20 -14.76 -39.48 25.94
CA SER A 20 -13.61 -39.01 25.19
C SER A 20 -13.96 -38.17 23.95
N CYS A 21 -15.25 -37.94 23.69
CA CYS A 21 -15.67 -37.09 22.56
C CYS A 21 -16.22 -35.77 23.09
N GLY A 22 -15.36 -34.79 23.27
CA GLY A 22 -15.78 -33.44 23.64
C GLY A 22 -14.74 -32.53 24.23
N VAL A 23 -13.47 -32.90 24.20
CA VAL A 23 -12.41 -31.91 24.40
C VAL A 23 -12.18 -31.24 23.06
N ASN A 24 -12.81 -30.07 22.84
CA ASN A 24 -12.30 -29.12 21.89
C ASN A 24 -10.83 -28.92 22.26
N LYS A 25 -9.91 -29.58 21.54
CA LYS A 25 -8.50 -29.17 21.59
C LYS A 25 -8.52 -27.67 21.26
N PRO A 26 -7.96 -26.81 22.12
CA PRO A 26 -7.69 -25.46 21.68
C PRO A 26 -6.94 -25.61 20.37
N ASN A 27 -7.39 -24.91 19.34
CA ASN A 27 -6.70 -24.81 18.07
C ASN A 27 -5.39 -24.07 18.41
N ASN A 28 -4.37 -24.81 18.87
CA ASN A 28 -3.02 -24.27 19.01
C ASN A 28 -2.52 -24.11 17.56
N GLU A 29 -2.92 -23.01 16.91
CA GLU A 29 -2.22 -22.57 15.73
C GLU A 29 -0.75 -22.46 16.13
N GLU A 30 0.09 -23.19 15.44
CA GLU A 30 1.54 -23.14 15.63
C GLU A 30 1.98 -21.70 15.32
N LYS A 31 2.47 -20.98 16.36
CA LYS A 31 2.96 -19.61 16.14
C LYS A 31 4.13 -19.62 15.17
N THR A 32 4.10 -18.71 14.20
CA THR A 32 5.19 -18.50 13.24
C THR A 32 5.57 -17.02 13.20
N GLN A 33 6.82 -16.72 12.88
CA GLN A 33 7.23 -15.35 12.60
C GLN A 33 6.65 -14.93 11.25
N ILE A 34 5.91 -13.82 11.23
CA ILE A 34 5.34 -13.26 10.00
C ILE A 34 6.41 -12.41 9.30
N ARG A 35 6.74 -12.75 8.05
CA ARG A 35 7.69 -12.01 7.21
C ARG A 35 6.93 -11.03 6.33
N ILE A 36 7.20 -9.74 6.50
CA ILE A 36 6.42 -8.67 5.89
C ILE A 36 7.31 -7.84 4.98
N ALA A 37 6.97 -7.79 3.68
CA ALA A 37 7.58 -6.90 2.72
C ALA A 37 6.96 -5.50 2.81
N TYR A 38 7.80 -4.47 2.93
CA TYR A 38 7.37 -3.08 2.87
C TYR A 38 8.26 -2.27 1.91
N MET A 39 7.79 -1.08 1.50
CA MET A 39 8.49 -0.24 0.53
C MET A 39 8.59 1.20 1.03
N ASN A 40 9.39 2.00 0.36
CA ASN A 40 9.37 3.45 0.54
C ASN A 40 7.99 4.02 0.17
N GLY A 41 7.64 5.14 0.79
CA GLY A 41 6.40 5.84 0.54
C GLY A 41 5.32 5.57 1.60
N PRO A 42 4.08 6.03 1.36
CA PRO A 42 3.00 6.03 2.36
C PRO A 42 2.69 4.65 2.95
N THR A 43 2.76 3.59 2.14
CA THR A 43 2.52 2.20 2.59
C THR A 43 3.55 1.73 3.63
N GLY A 44 4.81 2.14 3.47
CA GLY A 44 5.87 1.85 4.45
C GLY A 44 5.80 2.79 5.66
N MET A 45 5.41 4.05 5.45
CA MET A 45 5.23 5.00 6.56
C MET A 45 4.17 4.50 7.55
N GLY A 46 3.04 3.99 7.07
CA GLY A 46 1.99 3.45 7.94
C GLY A 46 2.42 2.25 8.79
N MET A 47 3.51 1.58 8.43
CA MET A 47 4.08 0.45 9.18
C MET A 47 5.16 0.87 10.19
N ALA A 48 5.59 2.13 10.19
CA ALA A 48 6.78 2.55 10.91
C ALA A 48 6.67 2.40 12.44
N GLU A 49 5.50 2.65 13.03
CA GLU A 49 5.28 2.44 14.46
C GLU A 49 5.26 0.94 14.82
N LEU A 50 4.63 0.11 13.98
CA LEU A 50 4.65 -1.34 14.15
C LEU A 50 6.09 -1.89 14.09
N ILE A 51 6.91 -1.41 13.15
CA ILE A 51 8.33 -1.76 13.03
C ILE A 51 9.07 -1.35 14.31
N HIS A 52 8.88 -0.11 14.77
CA HIS A 52 9.53 0.39 15.98
C HIS A 52 9.21 -0.46 17.22
N ASN A 53 7.94 -0.76 17.44
CA ASN A 53 7.45 -1.51 18.61
C ASN A 53 7.90 -2.98 18.60
N ASN A 54 8.31 -3.49 17.45
CA ASN A 54 8.68 -4.90 17.26
C ASN A 54 10.17 -5.12 16.95
N GLY A 55 11.05 -4.28 17.48
CA GLY A 55 12.50 -4.48 17.40
C GLY A 55 13.17 -3.84 16.19
N GLY A 56 12.50 -2.91 15.51
CA GLY A 56 13.03 -2.22 14.34
C GLY A 56 13.00 -3.11 13.08
N ALA A 57 13.89 -2.80 12.14
CA ALA A 57 13.97 -3.54 10.86
C ALA A 57 14.33 -5.03 11.04
N ASP A 58 15.08 -5.39 12.08
CA ASP A 58 15.46 -6.77 12.37
C ASP A 58 14.26 -7.61 12.87
N GLY A 59 13.24 -6.94 13.42
CA GLY A 59 12.04 -7.59 13.93
C GLY A 59 12.25 -8.30 15.28
N ASN A 60 11.33 -9.19 15.61
CA ASN A 60 11.33 -10.01 16.81
C ASN A 60 10.84 -11.43 16.53
N GLU A 61 10.44 -12.17 17.55
CA GLU A 61 9.90 -13.53 17.37
C GLU A 61 8.57 -13.60 16.62
N ASN A 62 7.80 -12.49 16.59
CA ASN A 62 6.50 -12.42 15.92
C ASN A 62 6.61 -11.89 14.47
N TYR A 63 7.52 -10.95 14.23
CA TYR A 63 7.61 -10.24 12.94
C TYR A 63 9.05 -10.13 12.45
N LYS A 64 9.20 -10.19 11.12
CA LYS A 64 10.39 -9.80 10.39
C LYS A 64 9.99 -8.85 9.28
N PHE A 65 10.60 -7.67 9.26
CA PHE A 65 10.31 -6.63 8.28
C PHE A 65 11.41 -6.62 7.21
N ILE A 66 11.03 -6.66 5.94
CA ILE A 66 11.95 -6.73 4.82
C ILE A 66 11.63 -5.61 3.84
N LYS A 67 12.57 -4.69 3.67
CA LYS A 67 12.42 -3.55 2.78
C LYS A 67 12.72 -3.92 1.33
N TYR A 68 11.82 -3.57 0.43
CA TYR A 68 11.96 -3.76 -1.00
C TYR A 68 12.05 -2.43 -1.75
N SER A 69 12.78 -2.43 -2.88
CA SER A 69 12.90 -1.27 -3.77
C SER A 69 11.69 -1.08 -4.66
N ASP A 70 11.00 -2.17 -5.01
CA ASP A 70 9.83 -2.16 -5.88
C ASP A 70 8.84 -3.31 -5.58
N ALA A 71 7.62 -3.15 -6.06
CA ALA A 71 6.53 -4.10 -5.84
C ALA A 71 6.71 -5.43 -6.60
N ALA A 72 7.45 -5.44 -7.72
CA ALA A 72 7.63 -6.67 -8.50
C ALA A 72 8.50 -7.67 -7.75
N LEU A 73 9.58 -7.20 -7.10
CA LEU A 73 10.42 -8.04 -6.22
C LEU A 73 9.64 -8.54 -5.00
N ALA A 74 8.89 -7.64 -4.33
CA ALA A 74 8.08 -8.02 -3.17
C ALA A 74 7.03 -9.07 -3.51
N THR A 75 6.34 -8.94 -4.64
CA THR A 75 5.32 -9.92 -5.09
C THR A 75 5.92 -11.24 -5.58
N ALA A 76 7.10 -11.22 -6.20
CA ALA A 76 7.81 -12.43 -6.57
C ALA A 76 8.18 -13.25 -5.31
N ASP A 77 8.77 -12.61 -4.31
CA ASP A 77 9.14 -13.25 -3.06
C ASP A 77 7.93 -13.69 -2.22
N LEU A 78 6.78 -12.99 -2.34
CA LEU A 78 5.51 -13.43 -1.75
C LEU A 78 5.01 -14.74 -2.40
N LEU A 79 5.07 -14.84 -3.72
CA LEU A 79 4.65 -16.05 -4.43
C LEU A 79 5.61 -17.25 -4.19
N GLU A 80 6.89 -16.97 -3.99
CA GLU A 80 7.90 -17.99 -3.65
C GLU A 80 7.88 -18.37 -2.15
N GLY A 81 7.06 -17.69 -1.32
CA GLY A 81 6.98 -17.95 0.12
C GLY A 81 8.20 -17.48 0.91
N LYS A 82 8.99 -16.54 0.39
CA LYS A 82 10.09 -15.88 1.11
C LYS A 82 9.59 -14.80 2.05
N VAL A 83 8.44 -14.19 1.73
CA VAL A 83 7.65 -13.33 2.60
C VAL A 83 6.21 -13.84 2.66
N ASP A 84 5.49 -13.50 3.72
CA ASP A 84 4.12 -13.96 3.98
C ASP A 84 3.09 -12.90 3.62
N MET A 85 3.49 -11.64 3.79
CA MET A 85 2.69 -10.45 3.49
C MET A 85 3.51 -9.41 2.73
N ALA A 86 2.84 -8.56 1.94
CA ALA A 86 3.51 -7.48 1.22
C ALA A 86 2.61 -6.24 1.10
N CYS A 87 3.17 -5.07 1.39
CA CYS A 87 2.58 -3.78 1.04
C CYS A 87 2.85 -3.47 -0.44
N VAL A 88 1.80 -3.28 -1.23
CA VAL A 88 1.90 -3.09 -2.69
C VAL A 88 0.84 -2.11 -3.20
N PRO A 89 1.00 -1.56 -4.42
CA PRO A 89 -0.09 -0.85 -5.10
C PRO A 89 -1.31 -1.75 -5.32
N THR A 90 -2.51 -1.20 -5.19
CA THR A 90 -3.76 -1.96 -5.29
C THR A 90 -3.98 -2.62 -6.65
N ASN A 91 -3.58 -1.96 -7.74
CA ASN A 91 -3.63 -2.54 -9.08
C ASN A 91 -2.65 -3.72 -9.24
N THR A 92 -1.49 -3.67 -8.60
CA THR A 92 -0.53 -4.79 -8.55
C THR A 92 -1.13 -5.98 -7.81
N ALA A 93 -1.80 -5.73 -6.67
CA ALA A 93 -2.50 -6.76 -5.91
C ALA A 93 -3.57 -7.48 -6.75
N ALA A 94 -4.46 -6.71 -7.41
CA ALA A 94 -5.50 -7.25 -8.27
C ALA A 94 -4.93 -8.02 -9.47
N THR A 95 -3.89 -7.47 -10.12
CA THR A 95 -3.21 -8.14 -11.25
C THR A 95 -2.59 -9.47 -10.81
N LEU A 96 -1.93 -9.50 -9.65
CA LEU A 96 -1.32 -10.71 -9.10
C LEU A 96 -2.39 -11.76 -8.78
N TYR A 97 -3.47 -11.34 -8.13
CA TYR A 97 -4.60 -12.21 -7.85
C TYR A 97 -5.20 -12.78 -9.13
N ASN A 98 -5.52 -11.94 -10.11
CA ASN A 98 -6.15 -12.34 -11.36
C ASN A 98 -5.30 -13.33 -12.18
N LYS A 99 -3.97 -13.24 -12.05
CA LYS A 99 -3.02 -14.16 -12.70
C LYS A 99 -2.82 -15.46 -11.95
N THR A 100 -2.87 -15.44 -10.62
CA THR A 100 -2.40 -16.58 -9.81
C THR A 100 -3.45 -17.20 -8.90
N GLY A 101 -4.44 -16.41 -8.45
CA GLY A 101 -5.41 -16.80 -7.43
C GLY A 101 -4.82 -16.99 -6.02
N LYS A 102 -3.52 -16.71 -5.82
CA LYS A 102 -2.77 -17.13 -4.62
C LYS A 102 -2.68 -16.08 -3.51
N VAL A 103 -3.21 -14.90 -3.71
CA VAL A 103 -3.12 -13.82 -2.72
C VAL A 103 -4.50 -13.32 -2.32
N SER A 104 -4.60 -12.80 -1.10
CA SER A 104 -5.76 -12.02 -0.63
C SER A 104 -5.32 -10.61 -0.24
N VAL A 105 -6.16 -9.61 -0.52
CA VAL A 105 -6.01 -8.27 0.03
C VAL A 105 -6.57 -8.26 1.44
N LEU A 106 -5.74 -7.79 2.40
CA LEU A 106 -6.10 -7.79 3.81
C LEU A 106 -6.68 -6.45 4.25
N ALA A 107 -6.06 -5.34 3.82
CA ALA A 107 -6.51 -3.99 4.11
C ALA A 107 -5.92 -2.97 3.11
N LEU A 108 -6.63 -1.86 2.91
CA LEU A 108 -6.04 -0.64 2.35
C LEU A 108 -5.18 0.04 3.40
N ASN A 109 -4.08 0.67 2.98
CA ASN A 109 -3.13 1.36 3.84
C ASN A 109 -2.70 2.74 3.32
N CYS A 110 -3.05 3.06 2.08
CA CYS A 110 -2.77 4.35 1.47
C CYS A 110 -3.87 4.74 0.49
N LEU A 111 -4.38 5.94 0.67
CA LEU A 111 -5.35 6.60 -0.19
C LEU A 111 -4.75 7.92 -0.69
N ASN A 112 -5.29 8.48 -1.78
CA ASN A 112 -5.15 9.91 -2.11
C ASN A 112 -3.74 10.52 -1.93
N SER A 113 -2.69 9.97 -2.53
CA SER A 113 -1.31 10.43 -2.30
C SER A 113 -0.59 10.93 -3.57
N LEU A 114 -1.33 11.55 -4.50
CA LEU A 114 -0.82 12.03 -5.79
C LEU A 114 -0.97 13.54 -5.92
N TYR A 115 0.07 14.19 -6.45
CA TYR A 115 0.15 15.63 -6.59
C TYR A 115 0.66 16.04 -7.97
N VAL A 116 -0.03 16.97 -8.62
CA VAL A 116 0.52 17.69 -9.77
C VAL A 116 1.42 18.78 -9.23
N MET A 117 2.70 18.70 -9.55
CA MET A 117 3.70 19.69 -9.20
C MET A 117 4.09 20.53 -10.41
N THR A 118 4.25 21.82 -10.18
CA THR A 118 4.70 22.78 -11.21
C THR A 118 5.99 23.46 -10.81
N LYS A 119 6.87 23.66 -11.80
CA LYS A 119 8.11 24.43 -11.66
C LYS A 119 7.79 25.90 -11.51
N THR A 120 8.60 26.64 -10.78
CA THR A 120 8.53 28.10 -10.64
C THR A 120 8.29 28.79 -11.98
N GLY A 121 7.26 29.63 -12.07
CA GLY A 121 6.84 30.33 -13.27
C GLY A 121 5.81 29.60 -14.14
N VAL A 122 5.38 28.39 -13.74
CA VAL A 122 4.27 27.66 -14.38
C VAL A 122 3.05 27.76 -13.48
N GLU A 123 2.01 28.44 -13.96
CA GLU A 123 0.76 28.66 -13.22
C GLU A 123 -0.28 27.61 -13.59
N ILE A 124 -0.67 26.81 -12.64
CA ILE A 124 -1.75 25.81 -12.68
C ILE A 124 -2.47 25.89 -11.35
N ASN A 125 -3.80 26.05 -11.36
CA ASN A 125 -4.62 26.15 -10.17
C ASN A 125 -5.67 25.03 -10.08
N ASP A 126 -6.11 24.53 -11.23
CA ASP A 126 -7.05 23.41 -11.29
C ASP A 126 -6.77 22.48 -12.50
N ILE A 127 -7.59 21.43 -12.64
CA ILE A 127 -7.41 20.43 -13.70
C ILE A 127 -7.59 21.03 -15.11
N LYS A 128 -8.36 22.11 -15.27
CA LYS A 128 -8.62 22.77 -16.55
C LYS A 128 -7.41 23.54 -17.08
N ASP A 129 -6.57 24.02 -16.19
CA ASP A 129 -5.32 24.70 -16.55
C ASP A 129 -4.30 23.76 -17.20
N LEU A 130 -4.54 22.44 -17.13
CA LEU A 130 -3.73 21.42 -17.80
C LEU A 130 -4.04 21.29 -19.30
N GLU A 131 -5.04 22.02 -19.82
CA GLU A 131 -5.37 22.02 -21.26
C GLU A 131 -4.13 22.35 -22.11
N ASN A 132 -3.83 21.47 -23.08
CA ASN A 132 -2.66 21.55 -23.97
C ASN A 132 -1.29 21.53 -23.26
N LYS A 133 -1.23 21.09 -22.00
CA LYS A 133 0.03 20.91 -21.25
C LYS A 133 0.56 19.49 -21.39
N THR A 134 1.87 19.33 -21.13
CA THR A 134 2.52 18.02 -21.00
C THR A 134 2.81 17.75 -19.54
N ILE A 135 2.27 16.66 -19.00
CA ILE A 135 2.44 16.22 -17.63
C ILE A 135 3.29 14.95 -17.64
N TYR A 136 4.42 14.97 -16.94
CA TYR A 136 5.29 13.82 -16.81
C TYR A 136 4.89 12.97 -15.60
N THR A 137 4.84 11.65 -15.78
CA THR A 137 4.56 10.71 -14.70
C THR A 137 5.18 9.33 -14.99
N ILE A 138 5.00 8.38 -14.08
CA ILE A 138 5.54 7.02 -14.23
C ILE A 138 4.73 6.20 -15.24
N LYS A 139 5.45 5.35 -15.99
CA LYS A 139 4.89 4.42 -16.97
C LYS A 139 4.19 3.25 -16.28
N ASN A 140 3.11 2.78 -16.87
CA ASN A 140 2.37 1.57 -16.46
C ASN A 140 1.89 1.58 -14.99
N GLY A 141 1.75 2.75 -14.39
CA GLY A 141 1.30 2.91 -13.00
C GLY A 141 -0.09 3.50 -12.88
N THR A 142 -0.67 3.34 -11.70
CA THR A 142 -1.93 4.00 -11.31
C THR A 142 -1.91 5.52 -11.50
N PRO A 143 -0.80 6.27 -11.30
CA PRO A 143 -0.79 7.71 -11.50
C PRO A 143 -1.23 8.16 -12.89
N ALA A 144 -0.67 7.54 -13.94
CA ALA A 144 -1.04 7.89 -15.33
C ALA A 144 -2.51 7.62 -15.64
N ALA A 145 -3.05 6.50 -15.11
CA ALA A 145 -4.45 6.12 -15.31
C ALA A 145 -5.42 7.05 -14.56
N ILE A 146 -5.10 7.40 -13.32
CA ILE A 146 -5.88 8.34 -12.52
C ILE A 146 -5.93 9.70 -13.21
N LEU A 147 -4.77 10.21 -13.65
CA LEU A 147 -4.72 11.47 -14.39
C LEU A 147 -5.52 11.39 -15.69
N SER A 148 -5.38 10.30 -16.46
CA SER A 148 -6.15 10.09 -17.68
C SER A 148 -7.65 10.09 -17.44
N TYR A 149 -8.10 9.40 -16.39
CA TYR A 149 -9.51 9.39 -15.99
C TYR A 149 -10.01 10.80 -15.65
N LEU A 150 -9.28 11.53 -14.79
CA LEU A 150 -9.63 12.90 -14.39
C LEU A 150 -9.69 13.87 -15.57
N LEU A 151 -8.71 13.80 -16.49
CA LEU A 151 -8.69 14.63 -17.71
C LEU A 151 -9.90 14.33 -18.59
N ASN A 152 -10.23 13.06 -18.80
CA ASN A 152 -11.37 12.65 -19.62
C ASN A 152 -12.71 13.13 -19.01
N GLU A 153 -12.93 12.90 -17.72
CA GLU A 153 -14.14 13.33 -17.03
C GLU A 153 -14.28 14.86 -16.96
N SER A 154 -13.16 15.59 -16.94
CA SER A 154 -13.12 17.05 -16.96
C SER A 154 -13.17 17.65 -18.35
N GLY A 155 -13.12 16.84 -19.41
CA GLY A 155 -13.09 17.28 -20.80
C GLY A 155 -11.81 18.05 -21.18
N VAL A 156 -10.69 17.78 -20.52
CA VAL A 156 -9.39 18.46 -20.68
C VAL A 156 -8.47 17.61 -21.58
N ASN A 157 -7.94 18.23 -22.62
CA ASN A 157 -7.00 17.60 -23.53
C ASN A 157 -5.55 17.97 -23.15
N ALA A 158 -4.86 17.05 -22.46
CA ALA A 158 -3.47 17.18 -22.05
C ALA A 158 -2.63 15.97 -22.47
N THR A 159 -1.33 16.15 -22.61
CA THR A 159 -0.40 15.07 -22.95
C THR A 159 0.18 14.45 -21.68
N ILE A 160 -0.10 13.17 -21.42
CA ILE A 160 0.56 12.40 -20.36
C ILE A 160 1.82 11.78 -20.97
N ARG A 161 2.99 12.18 -20.48
CA ARG A 161 4.28 11.66 -20.93
C ARG A 161 4.94 10.79 -19.87
N THR A 162 5.24 9.55 -20.25
CA THR A 162 5.85 8.54 -19.37
C THR A 162 7.27 8.16 -19.77
N THR A 163 7.85 8.97 -20.66
CA THR A 163 9.22 8.82 -21.17
C THR A 163 9.95 10.15 -21.11
N ILE A 164 11.28 10.11 -21.06
CA ILE A 164 12.17 11.28 -21.17
C ILE A 164 13.19 11.05 -22.27
N GLY A 165 13.60 12.13 -22.96
CA GLY A 165 14.46 12.07 -24.12
C GLY A 165 13.67 11.99 -25.42
N GLU A 166 14.36 11.77 -26.55
CA GLU A 166 13.78 11.69 -27.89
C GLU A 166 14.51 10.63 -28.72
N GLY A 167 13.78 9.97 -29.64
CA GLY A 167 14.33 9.00 -30.56
C GLY A 167 15.02 7.83 -29.84
N GLU A 168 16.22 7.48 -30.26
CA GLU A 168 17.00 6.37 -29.66
C GLU A 168 17.42 6.61 -28.21
N ASN A 169 17.34 7.85 -27.71
CA ASN A 169 17.64 8.22 -26.34
C ASN A 169 16.40 8.28 -25.43
N GLU A 170 15.23 7.93 -25.96
CA GLU A 170 14.02 7.89 -25.17
C GLU A 170 14.09 6.77 -24.14
N LYS A 171 13.78 7.10 -22.88
CA LYS A 171 13.80 6.18 -21.73
C LYS A 171 12.49 6.27 -20.98
N ASP A 172 11.98 5.12 -20.55
CA ASP A 172 10.82 5.04 -19.69
C ASP A 172 11.10 5.66 -18.31
N ILE A 173 10.11 6.35 -17.78
CA ILE A 173 10.03 6.73 -16.38
C ILE A 173 9.31 5.58 -15.66
N ALA A 174 10.07 4.60 -15.18
CA ALA A 174 9.51 3.34 -14.67
C ALA A 174 9.06 3.44 -13.20
N ALA A 175 9.70 4.33 -12.41
CA ALA A 175 9.45 4.46 -10.98
C ALA A 175 9.51 5.94 -10.53
N PRO A 176 8.95 6.28 -9.36
CA PRO A 176 9.10 7.62 -8.78
C PRO A 176 10.56 8.06 -8.59
N THR A 177 11.46 7.10 -8.37
CA THR A 177 12.91 7.32 -8.27
C THR A 177 13.55 7.79 -9.59
N ASP A 178 12.93 7.52 -10.74
CA ASP A 178 13.40 8.01 -12.04
C ASP A 178 12.90 9.44 -12.30
N LEU A 179 11.72 9.79 -11.79
CA LEU A 179 11.11 11.10 -11.98
C LEU A 179 11.72 12.18 -11.06
N ALA A 180 12.07 11.82 -9.82
CA ALA A 180 12.65 12.75 -8.86
C ALA A 180 13.92 13.46 -9.36
N PRO A 181 14.92 12.79 -9.99
CA PRO A 181 16.08 13.44 -10.59
C PRO A 181 15.73 14.44 -11.70
N LEU A 182 14.67 14.20 -12.45
CA LEU A 182 14.22 15.10 -13.54
C LEU A 182 13.69 16.42 -12.98
N LEU A 183 12.92 16.35 -11.88
CA LEU A 183 12.49 17.53 -11.12
C LEU A 183 13.69 18.27 -10.55
N ILE A 184 14.61 17.57 -9.86
CA ILE A 184 15.81 18.15 -9.26
C ILE A 184 16.70 18.81 -10.32
N ALA A 185 16.74 18.30 -11.54
CA ALA A 185 17.48 18.86 -12.66
C ALA A 185 16.69 19.94 -13.43
N GLY A 186 15.43 20.21 -13.09
CA GLY A 186 14.59 21.21 -13.77
C GLY A 186 14.21 20.86 -15.21
N LYS A 187 14.22 19.56 -15.56
CA LYS A 187 14.02 19.07 -16.94
C LYS A 187 12.57 18.92 -17.36
N VAL A 188 11.65 18.95 -16.41
CA VAL A 188 10.21 18.85 -16.64
C VAL A 188 9.51 20.00 -15.94
N ASP A 189 8.50 20.59 -16.54
CA ASP A 189 7.82 21.76 -15.98
C ASP A 189 6.61 21.37 -15.14
N ILE A 190 5.91 20.30 -15.52
CA ILE A 190 4.74 19.76 -14.84
C ILE A 190 4.94 18.26 -14.64
N ALA A 191 4.79 17.78 -13.41
CA ALA A 191 4.89 16.37 -13.12
C ALA A 191 3.81 15.91 -12.15
N LEU A 192 3.27 14.72 -12.38
CA LEU A 192 2.42 14.02 -11.42
C LEU A 192 3.26 13.03 -10.63
N VAL A 193 3.37 13.25 -9.33
CA VAL A 193 4.20 12.48 -8.42
C VAL A 193 3.46 12.05 -7.16
N PRO A 194 3.82 10.92 -6.56
CA PRO A 194 3.39 10.56 -5.21
C PRO A 194 4.28 11.22 -4.14
N GLU A 195 3.82 11.21 -2.88
CA GLU A 195 4.73 11.28 -1.76
C GLU A 195 5.63 10.02 -1.71
N PRO A 196 6.90 10.12 -1.30
CA PRO A 196 7.57 11.30 -0.75
C PRO A 196 8.23 12.23 -1.79
N VAL A 197 8.08 11.98 -3.09
CA VAL A 197 8.76 12.77 -4.14
C VAL A 197 8.31 14.23 -4.11
N ALA A 198 7.01 14.47 -3.89
CA ALA A 198 6.44 15.81 -3.80
C ALA A 198 7.12 16.66 -2.73
N THR A 199 7.52 16.07 -1.61
CA THR A 199 8.25 16.74 -0.52
C THR A 199 9.77 16.75 -0.74
N ALA A 200 10.36 15.62 -1.11
CA ALA A 200 11.81 15.46 -1.13
C ALA A 200 12.48 16.23 -2.27
N ALA A 201 11.86 16.31 -3.45
CA ALA A 201 12.45 17.01 -4.60
C ALA A 201 12.64 18.50 -4.35
N PRO A 202 11.64 19.28 -3.88
CA PRO A 202 11.83 20.70 -3.52
C PRO A 202 12.88 20.92 -2.43
N LEU A 203 12.92 20.08 -1.40
CA LEU A 203 13.93 20.16 -0.35
C LEU A 203 15.35 19.96 -0.90
N LYS A 204 15.52 19.01 -1.81
CA LYS A 204 16.80 18.75 -2.47
C LYS A 204 17.23 19.91 -3.37
N ILE A 205 16.30 20.47 -4.15
CA ILE A 205 16.52 21.65 -5.00
C ILE A 205 17.00 22.83 -4.15
N ALA A 206 16.30 23.12 -3.05
CA ALA A 206 16.67 24.20 -2.11
C ALA A 206 18.06 23.98 -1.51
N SER A 207 18.42 22.74 -1.13
CA SER A 207 19.74 22.40 -0.59
C SER A 207 20.88 22.59 -1.60
N GLN A 208 20.57 22.58 -2.90
CA GLN A 208 21.53 22.80 -3.99
C GLN A 208 21.63 24.28 -4.41
N GLY A 209 20.88 25.19 -3.79
CA GLY A 209 20.90 26.63 -4.09
C GLY A 209 20.43 26.96 -5.52
N LYS A 210 19.47 26.16 -6.07
CA LYS A 210 18.89 26.43 -7.38
C LYS A 210 17.98 27.65 -7.34
N ASP A 211 17.84 28.35 -8.48
CA ASP A 211 16.98 29.53 -8.69
C ASP A 211 15.52 29.17 -9.01
N TYR A 212 15.16 27.89 -9.04
CA TYR A 212 13.83 27.36 -9.20
C TYR A 212 13.47 26.36 -8.09
N THR A 213 12.18 26.11 -7.94
CA THR A 213 11.63 25.04 -7.12
C THR A 213 10.39 24.46 -7.78
N TYR A 214 9.79 23.48 -7.12
CA TYR A 214 8.45 22.99 -7.47
C TYR A 214 7.52 23.15 -6.28
N SER A 215 6.26 23.45 -6.59
CA SER A 215 5.19 23.48 -5.61
C SER A 215 4.06 22.55 -6.05
N VAL A 216 3.29 22.06 -5.09
CA VAL A 216 2.04 21.37 -5.37
C VAL A 216 1.05 22.39 -5.93
N ALA A 217 0.63 22.17 -7.17
CA ALA A 217 -0.40 22.95 -7.85
C ALA A 217 -1.79 22.33 -7.66
N ILE A 218 -1.89 20.99 -7.79
CA ILE A 218 -3.15 20.25 -7.60
C ILE A 218 -2.87 19.04 -6.70
N ASN A 219 -3.63 18.93 -5.62
CA ASN A 219 -3.82 17.65 -4.94
C ASN A 219 -4.85 16.85 -5.74
N LEU A 220 -4.46 15.71 -6.31
CA LEU A 220 -5.37 14.93 -7.16
C LEU A 220 -6.59 14.40 -6.40
N SER A 221 -6.51 14.27 -5.08
CA SER A 221 -7.66 13.88 -4.24
C SER A 221 -8.81 14.86 -4.38
N ASP A 222 -8.49 16.17 -4.33
CA ASP A 222 -9.50 17.23 -4.36
C ASP A 222 -10.22 17.24 -5.73
N ALA A 223 -9.46 17.01 -6.81
CA ALA A 223 -10.02 16.87 -8.15
C ALA A 223 -10.85 15.57 -8.31
N TRP A 224 -10.42 14.49 -7.65
CA TRP A 224 -11.10 13.20 -7.69
C TRP A 224 -12.43 13.22 -6.92
N GLU A 225 -12.49 13.85 -5.74
CA GLU A 225 -13.69 14.02 -4.93
C GLU A 225 -14.81 14.77 -5.66
N GLY A 226 -14.47 15.62 -6.62
CA GLY A 226 -15.43 16.28 -7.51
C GLY A 226 -16.09 15.36 -8.54
N ILE A 227 -15.57 14.14 -8.72
CA ILE A 227 -16.00 13.20 -9.77
C ILE A 227 -16.46 11.85 -9.19
N SER A 228 -15.94 11.43 -8.05
CA SER A 228 -16.20 10.13 -7.43
C SER A 228 -16.42 10.25 -5.94
N ASP A 229 -17.43 9.56 -5.42
CA ASP A 229 -17.71 9.45 -3.97
C ASP A 229 -16.72 8.50 -3.25
N SER A 230 -15.85 7.81 -3.97
CA SER A 230 -14.88 6.86 -3.42
C SER A 230 -13.46 7.40 -3.53
N PRO A 231 -12.61 7.25 -2.50
CA PRO A 231 -11.23 7.74 -2.56
C PRO A 231 -10.38 6.96 -3.56
N VAL A 232 -9.28 7.56 -3.98
CA VAL A 232 -8.25 6.90 -4.80
C VAL A 232 -7.53 5.85 -3.95
N ALA A 233 -7.73 4.56 -4.23
CA ALA A 233 -7.11 3.46 -3.50
C ALA A 233 -5.69 3.17 -4.03
N MET A 234 -4.67 3.77 -3.40
CA MET A 234 -3.29 3.70 -3.88
C MET A 234 -2.55 2.45 -3.42
N GLY A 235 -2.64 2.11 -2.14
CA GLY A 235 -1.86 1.04 -1.52
C GLY A 235 -2.69 0.11 -0.65
N CYS A 236 -2.22 -1.12 -0.57
CA CYS A 236 -2.82 -2.15 0.28
C CYS A 236 -1.75 -3.09 0.83
N ILE A 237 -2.13 -3.89 1.81
CA ILE A 237 -1.36 -5.06 2.23
C ILE A 237 -2.06 -6.31 1.71
N ILE A 238 -1.27 -7.21 1.10
CA ILE A 238 -1.71 -8.53 0.64
C ILE A 238 -0.97 -9.62 1.38
N ALA A 239 -1.55 -10.81 1.41
CA ALA A 239 -0.89 -12.00 1.95
C ALA A 239 -1.08 -13.21 1.03
N ASN A 240 -0.19 -14.19 1.16
CA ASN A 240 -0.37 -15.50 0.54
C ASN A 240 -1.58 -16.21 1.16
N LYS A 241 -2.49 -16.75 0.33
CA LYS A 241 -3.73 -17.41 0.81
C LYS A 241 -3.49 -18.62 1.70
N ASP A 242 -2.49 -19.42 1.39
CA ASP A 242 -2.16 -20.60 2.20
C ASP A 242 -1.69 -20.18 3.59
N PHE A 243 -0.92 -19.08 3.68
CA PHE A 243 -0.51 -18.49 4.95
C PHE A 243 -1.72 -17.98 5.74
N VAL A 244 -2.59 -17.21 5.11
CA VAL A 244 -3.82 -16.68 5.74
C VAL A 244 -4.69 -17.81 6.29
N ASN A 245 -4.92 -18.85 5.48
CA ASN A 245 -5.75 -20.00 5.86
C ASN A 245 -5.15 -20.77 7.05
N LYS A 246 -3.82 -20.86 7.12
CA LYS A 246 -3.12 -21.61 8.17
C LYS A 246 -2.98 -20.82 9.48
N TYR A 247 -2.84 -19.51 9.41
CA TYR A 247 -2.47 -18.64 10.53
C TYR A 247 -3.47 -17.49 10.76
N LYS A 248 -4.78 -17.77 10.58
CA LYS A 248 -5.83 -16.74 10.62
C LYS A 248 -5.76 -15.87 11.87
N THR A 249 -5.63 -16.47 13.06
CA THR A 249 -5.56 -15.74 14.33
C THR A 249 -4.36 -14.77 14.38
N GLN A 250 -3.20 -15.18 13.85
CA GLN A 250 -2.03 -14.30 13.78
C GLN A 250 -2.19 -13.17 12.78
N VAL A 251 -2.85 -13.46 11.63
CA VAL A 251 -3.20 -12.44 10.63
C VAL A 251 -4.15 -11.40 11.22
N ASP A 252 -5.17 -11.85 11.96
CA ASP A 252 -6.13 -10.96 12.62
C ASP A 252 -5.44 -10.07 13.68
N SER A 253 -4.54 -10.64 14.49
CA SER A 253 -3.75 -9.87 15.46
C SER A 253 -2.84 -8.85 14.78
N PHE A 254 -2.15 -9.25 13.70
CA PHE A 254 -1.33 -8.34 12.91
C PHE A 254 -2.16 -7.17 12.38
N LEU A 255 -3.36 -7.42 11.84
CA LEU A 255 -4.21 -6.36 11.31
C LEU A 255 -4.64 -5.35 12.38
N ASP A 256 -4.88 -5.79 13.63
CA ASP A 256 -5.17 -4.90 14.75
C ASP A 256 -3.96 -4.01 15.08
N GLU A 257 -2.77 -4.60 15.18
CA GLU A 257 -1.53 -3.88 15.44
C GLU A 257 -1.19 -2.91 14.28
N TYR A 258 -1.40 -3.34 13.03
CA TYR A 258 -1.16 -2.51 11.86
C TYR A 258 -2.13 -1.34 11.76
N LYS A 259 -3.41 -1.56 12.08
CA LYS A 259 -4.41 -0.50 12.20
C LYS A 259 -4.03 0.54 13.26
N ALA A 260 -3.54 0.08 14.40
CA ALA A 260 -3.04 0.96 15.47
C ALA A 260 -1.83 1.78 14.99
N SER A 261 -0.86 1.14 14.32
CA SER A 261 0.30 1.81 13.74
C SER A 261 -0.09 2.89 12.73
N ILE A 262 -1.00 2.60 11.80
CA ILE A 262 -1.51 3.59 10.85
C ILE A 262 -2.17 4.76 11.59
N GLY A 263 -2.99 4.48 12.60
CA GLY A 263 -3.62 5.52 13.42
C GLY A 263 -2.62 6.41 14.16
N PHE A 264 -1.54 5.82 14.70
CA PHE A 264 -0.46 6.58 15.34
C PHE A 264 0.28 7.48 14.34
N ILE A 265 0.68 6.91 13.21
CA ILE A 265 1.48 7.62 12.17
C ILE A 265 0.69 8.75 11.52
N SER A 266 -0.63 8.60 11.34
CA SER A 266 -1.49 9.62 10.72
C SER A 266 -1.97 10.70 11.69
N SER A 267 -1.72 10.54 13.00
CA SER A 267 -2.12 11.53 14.00
C SER A 267 -1.20 12.74 14.03
N ALA A 268 -1.77 13.94 13.90
CA ALA A 268 -1.01 15.19 13.98
C ALA A 268 -0.33 15.38 15.36
N GLU A 269 -0.89 14.81 16.43
CA GLU A 269 -0.33 14.87 17.78
C GLU A 269 0.99 14.09 17.89
N ASN A 270 1.17 13.08 17.06
CA ASN A 270 2.34 12.20 17.07
C ASN A 270 3.40 12.60 16.04
N LEU A 271 3.20 13.68 15.26
CA LEU A 271 3.97 14.00 14.07
C LEU A 271 5.48 13.94 14.26
N ASP A 272 5.99 14.45 15.37
CA ASP A 272 7.45 14.47 15.65
C ASP A 272 8.01 13.08 15.87
N VAL A 273 7.32 12.27 16.64
CA VAL A 273 7.71 10.88 16.95
C VAL A 273 7.48 9.99 15.72
N ALA A 274 6.36 10.16 15.04
CA ALA A 274 6.03 9.44 13.80
C ALA A 274 7.10 9.68 12.72
N ALA A 275 7.56 10.93 12.55
CA ALA A 275 8.61 11.26 11.61
C ALA A 275 9.95 10.56 11.95
N GLN A 276 10.29 10.45 13.23
CA GLN A 276 11.48 9.70 13.66
C GLN A 276 11.31 8.21 13.35
N TYR A 277 10.15 7.60 13.65
CA TYR A 277 9.92 6.19 13.35
C TYR A 277 9.97 5.88 11.85
N VAL A 278 9.48 6.79 10.99
CA VAL A 278 9.60 6.69 9.53
C VAL A 278 11.06 6.66 9.08
N VAL A 279 11.93 7.45 9.72
CA VAL A 279 13.38 7.45 9.45
C VAL A 279 14.04 6.18 10.00
N ASP A 280 13.72 5.77 11.21
CA ASP A 280 14.28 4.57 11.84
C ASP A 280 13.88 3.29 11.06
N ALA A 281 12.69 3.27 10.47
CA ALA A 281 12.26 2.20 9.56
C ALA A 281 12.93 2.30 8.16
N GLY A 282 13.78 3.32 7.94
CA GLY A 282 14.48 3.51 6.68
C GLY A 282 13.59 3.88 5.49
N VAL A 283 12.36 4.35 5.74
CA VAL A 283 11.42 4.74 4.67
C VAL A 283 11.84 6.08 4.06
N LEU A 284 12.34 6.99 4.89
CA LEU A 284 12.95 8.26 4.49
C LEU A 284 14.27 8.47 5.25
N ASP A 285 15.18 9.28 4.67
CA ASP A 285 16.51 9.48 5.21
C ASP A 285 16.63 10.67 6.19
N ALA A 286 15.59 11.52 6.30
CA ALA A 286 15.64 12.73 7.10
C ALA A 286 14.31 13.05 7.79
N VAL A 287 14.38 13.36 9.09
CA VAL A 287 13.20 13.68 9.91
C VAL A 287 12.42 14.88 9.36
N LEU A 288 13.09 15.92 8.86
CA LEU A 288 12.42 17.07 8.26
C LEU A 288 11.57 16.68 7.03
N ALA A 289 12.12 15.80 6.18
CA ALA A 289 11.38 15.29 5.02
C ALA A 289 10.22 14.41 5.46
N ALA A 290 10.41 13.55 6.46
CA ALA A 290 9.36 12.71 7.02
C ALA A 290 8.22 13.55 7.62
N LYS A 291 8.52 14.56 8.43
CA LYS A 291 7.50 15.49 8.99
C LYS A 291 6.70 16.19 7.89
N LYS A 292 7.37 16.76 6.89
CA LYS A 292 6.69 17.45 5.79
C LYS A 292 5.84 16.48 4.97
N SER A 293 6.34 15.30 4.67
CA SER A 293 5.61 14.28 3.92
C SER A 293 4.38 13.79 4.68
N LEU A 294 4.50 13.51 5.98
CA LEU A 294 3.39 13.13 6.83
C LEU A 294 2.33 14.24 6.93
N THR A 295 2.76 15.51 7.03
CA THR A 295 1.87 16.67 7.04
C THR A 295 1.09 16.78 5.71
N ASN A 296 1.77 16.62 4.57
CA ASN A 296 1.14 16.68 3.25
C ASN A 296 0.17 15.52 3.01
N LEU A 297 0.52 14.32 3.48
CA LEU A 297 -0.33 13.15 3.36
C LEU A 297 -1.61 13.26 4.19
N GLY A 298 -1.54 13.88 5.37
CA GLY A 298 -2.70 14.00 6.25
C GLY A 298 -3.42 12.65 6.43
N ASN A 299 -4.67 12.58 5.97
CA ASN A 299 -5.50 11.37 6.06
C ASN A 299 -5.24 10.34 4.93
N ALA A 300 -4.23 10.54 4.08
CA ALA A 300 -3.92 9.60 3.00
C ALA A 300 -3.31 8.28 3.50
N ILE A 301 -2.62 8.30 4.64
CA ILE A 301 -2.23 7.07 5.35
C ILE A 301 -3.45 6.64 6.17
N ALA A 302 -4.21 5.67 5.66
CA ALA A 302 -5.50 5.29 6.23
C ALA A 302 -5.72 3.79 6.16
N TYR A 303 -6.27 3.21 7.22
CA TYR A 303 -6.63 1.81 7.29
C TYR A 303 -8.10 1.59 6.92
N SER A 304 -8.35 0.65 6.02
CA SER A 304 -9.71 0.19 5.70
C SER A 304 -9.68 -1.29 5.33
N ASP A 305 -10.56 -2.10 5.92
CA ASP A 305 -10.71 -3.52 5.69
C ASP A 305 -12.19 -3.90 5.40
N GLY A 306 -12.46 -5.19 5.22
CA GLY A 306 -13.79 -5.75 5.04
C GLY A 306 -14.57 -5.12 3.88
N GLU A 307 -15.88 -4.96 4.07
CA GLU A 307 -16.78 -4.47 3.01
C GLU A 307 -16.41 -3.07 2.51
N LYS A 308 -16.02 -2.17 3.41
CA LYS A 308 -15.61 -0.82 3.00
C LYS A 308 -14.39 -0.82 2.08
N MET A 309 -13.40 -1.69 2.34
CA MET A 309 -12.25 -1.89 1.44
C MET A 309 -12.71 -2.39 0.08
N LYS A 310 -13.61 -3.38 0.05
CA LYS A 310 -14.14 -3.98 -1.18
C LYS A 310 -14.89 -2.95 -2.03
N GLU A 311 -15.77 -2.16 -1.42
CA GLU A 311 -16.48 -1.07 -2.09
C GLU A 311 -15.51 -0.05 -2.69
N THR A 312 -14.54 0.41 -1.89
CA THR A 312 -13.51 1.36 -2.33
C THR A 312 -12.69 0.83 -3.50
N LEU A 313 -12.22 -0.42 -3.42
CA LEU A 313 -11.45 -1.05 -4.49
C LEU A 313 -12.28 -1.26 -5.76
N THR A 314 -13.54 -1.65 -5.62
CA THR A 314 -14.44 -1.85 -6.76
C THR A 314 -14.68 -0.55 -7.52
N ALA A 315 -14.99 0.54 -6.81
CA ALA A 315 -15.16 1.86 -7.42
C ALA A 315 -13.87 2.34 -8.11
N PHE A 316 -12.75 2.20 -7.43
CA PHE A 316 -11.45 2.58 -7.96
C PHE A 316 -11.04 1.78 -9.21
N TYR A 317 -11.24 0.47 -9.21
CA TYR A 317 -10.92 -0.39 -10.35
C TYR A 317 -11.80 -0.11 -11.57
N ASN A 318 -13.07 0.28 -11.36
CA ASN A 318 -13.94 0.76 -12.43
C ASN A 318 -13.36 2.01 -13.11
N ALA A 319 -12.84 2.94 -12.33
CA ALA A 319 -12.28 4.19 -12.85
C ALA A 319 -10.96 3.99 -13.62
N ILE A 320 -10.02 3.19 -13.10
CA ILE A 320 -8.71 2.99 -13.74
C ILE A 320 -8.72 1.98 -14.90
N GLY A 321 -9.77 1.17 -15.00
CA GLY A 321 -9.99 0.21 -16.09
C GLY A 321 -9.33 -1.15 -15.90
N LEU A 322 -9.92 -2.15 -16.53
CA LEU A 322 -9.57 -3.57 -16.38
C LEU A 322 -8.13 -3.91 -16.78
N ASN A 323 -7.57 -3.21 -17.75
CA ASN A 323 -6.20 -3.47 -18.24
C ASN A 323 -5.14 -3.32 -17.14
N LEU A 324 -5.40 -2.46 -16.15
CA LEU A 324 -4.46 -2.19 -15.06
C LEU A 324 -4.61 -3.16 -13.89
N ILE A 325 -5.64 -3.99 -13.89
CA ILE A 325 -5.92 -4.97 -12.84
C ILE A 325 -5.89 -6.42 -13.34
N GLY A 326 -5.28 -6.65 -14.49
CA GLY A 326 -5.13 -8.01 -15.04
C GLY A 326 -6.31 -8.50 -15.86
N GLY A 327 -7.13 -7.60 -16.43
CA GLY A 327 -8.14 -7.88 -17.47
C GLY A 327 -9.54 -8.23 -16.96
N LYS A 328 -9.74 -8.38 -15.66
CA LYS A 328 -11.04 -8.67 -15.03
C LYS A 328 -11.10 -8.15 -13.60
N PHE A 329 -12.30 -7.98 -13.07
CA PHE A 329 -12.47 -7.70 -11.64
C PHE A 329 -12.09 -8.93 -10.82
N PRO A 330 -11.40 -8.75 -9.67
CA PRO A 330 -11.23 -9.82 -8.69
C PRO A 330 -12.58 -10.28 -8.15
N ASP A 331 -12.72 -11.59 -7.91
CA ASP A 331 -13.89 -12.15 -7.23
C ASP A 331 -13.79 -12.04 -5.70
N ASP A 332 -14.85 -12.44 -4.98
CA ASP A 332 -14.95 -12.29 -3.53
C ASP A 332 -13.81 -12.97 -2.76
N SER A 333 -13.21 -14.03 -3.31
CA SER A 333 -12.10 -14.72 -2.66
C SER A 333 -10.77 -13.92 -2.65
N PHE A 334 -10.71 -12.79 -3.34
CA PHE A 334 -9.62 -11.84 -3.24
C PHE A 334 -9.61 -11.07 -1.92
N TYR A 335 -10.79 -10.78 -1.39
CA TYR A 335 -10.97 -9.94 -0.21
C TYR A 335 -10.93 -10.80 1.05
N TYR A 336 -10.03 -10.44 1.98
CA TYR A 336 -9.98 -11.08 3.28
C TYR A 336 -11.08 -10.56 4.19
N GLU A 337 -11.77 -11.47 4.84
CA GLU A 337 -12.77 -11.17 5.88
C GLU A 337 -12.23 -11.63 7.25
N LYS A 338 -12.08 -10.65 8.16
CA LYS A 338 -11.59 -10.85 9.51
C LYS A 338 -12.60 -11.59 10.39
#